data_35e7610568ad17b1bdda8df831c063af
#
_entry.id   35e7610568ad17b1bdda8df831c063af
#
_cell.length_a   1.000
_cell.length_b   1.000
_cell.length_c   1.000
_cell.angle_alpha   90.00
_cell.angle_beta   90.00
_cell.angle_gamma   90.00
#
_symmetry.space_group_name_H-M   'P 1'
#
loop_
_entity.id
_entity.type
_entity.pdbx_description
1 polymer ?
#
loop_
_entity_poly.entity_id
_entity_poly.type
_entity_poly.pdbx_seq_one_letter_code
_entity_poly.pdbx_strand_id
1 'polypeptide(L)'
;MQLLLVEDDKHLQRQLVEQLSRFGHDVETADDGLAALAIVGQRSFDVIILDWMMPSVDGITLLRQLREAGMNVPVLMLTALGQTFDKVEGFEAGADDYVVKPVDPLELNARIKALVRARQVKDSPADTISAGDIVISPSRLRAWRDGRPLNLSQTEFKLLLELARHAGTVVTRPMLIERIWGHDFAPTTNIVEAHIRHLRVKLLEHGDDPINTQRGMGYSLRT
;
A
#
# COMPACT_ATOMS: atom_id res chain seq x y z
N MET A 1 -13.88 10.25 7.62
CA MET A 1 -12.68 10.13 6.78
C MET A 1 -13.07 10.56 5.39
N GLN A 2 -12.14 11.20 4.68
CA GLN A 2 -12.33 11.60 3.27
C GLN A 2 -11.89 10.42 2.38
N LEU A 3 -12.82 9.84 1.65
CA LEU A 3 -12.58 8.71 0.77
C LEU A 3 -12.81 9.10 -0.69
N LEU A 4 -11.99 8.59 -1.59
CA LEU A 4 -12.27 8.63 -3.03
C LEU A 4 -12.65 7.22 -3.47
N LEU A 5 -13.82 7.06 -4.06
CA LEU A 5 -14.28 5.82 -4.68
C LEU A 5 -14.23 5.94 -6.19
N VAL A 6 -13.40 5.15 -6.82
CA VAL A 6 -13.25 5.09 -8.28
C VAL A 6 -13.87 3.79 -8.78
N GLU A 7 -15.03 3.87 -9.40
CA GLU A 7 -15.85 2.74 -9.83
C GLU A 7 -16.75 3.18 -10.99
N ASP A 8 -16.73 2.48 -12.10
CA ASP A 8 -17.51 2.82 -13.30
C ASP A 8 -18.95 2.28 -13.26
N ASP A 9 -19.20 1.19 -12.52
CA ASP A 9 -20.56 0.70 -12.31
C ASP A 9 -21.32 1.65 -11.37
N LYS A 10 -22.21 2.44 -11.93
CA LYS A 10 -23.04 3.41 -11.22
C LYS A 10 -23.95 2.82 -10.15
N HIS A 11 -24.33 1.54 -10.27
CA HIS A 11 -25.15 0.88 -9.28
C HIS A 11 -24.30 0.53 -8.05
N LEU A 12 -23.17 -0.13 -8.27
CA LEU A 12 -22.22 -0.48 -7.22
C LEU A 12 -21.66 0.77 -6.54
N GLN A 13 -21.28 1.79 -7.33
CA GLN A 13 -20.78 3.07 -6.81
C GLN A 13 -21.78 3.69 -5.82
N ARG A 14 -23.06 3.83 -6.20
CA ARG A 14 -24.10 4.38 -5.32
C ARG A 14 -24.32 3.54 -4.07
N GLN A 15 -24.34 2.22 -4.20
CA GLN A 15 -24.48 1.30 -3.08
C GLN A 15 -23.33 1.45 -2.08
N LEU A 16 -22.08 1.50 -2.55
CA LEU A 16 -20.90 1.66 -1.69
C LEU A 16 -20.87 3.04 -1.02
N VAL A 17 -21.21 4.10 -1.74
CA VAL A 17 -21.33 5.46 -1.17
C VAL A 17 -22.34 5.48 -0.02
N GLU A 18 -23.54 4.92 -0.23
CA GLU A 18 -24.55 4.88 0.83
C GLU A 18 -24.06 4.12 2.07
N GLN A 19 -23.44 2.95 1.84
CA GLN A 19 -22.94 2.11 2.94
C GLN A 19 -21.79 2.78 3.70
N LEU A 20 -20.81 3.34 2.99
CA LEU A 20 -19.68 4.03 3.59
C LEU A 20 -20.10 5.31 4.32
N SER A 21 -21.10 6.04 3.80
CA SER A 21 -21.67 7.22 4.46
C SER A 21 -22.36 6.86 5.77
N ARG A 22 -23.02 5.70 5.85
CA ARG A 22 -23.61 5.19 7.12
C ARG A 22 -22.55 4.91 8.18
N PHE A 23 -21.32 4.60 7.78
CA PHE A 23 -20.19 4.47 8.71
C PHE A 23 -19.52 5.82 9.07
N GLY A 24 -20.07 6.95 8.59
CA GLY A 24 -19.57 8.29 8.88
C GLY A 24 -18.38 8.71 8.03
N HIS A 25 -18.21 8.11 6.84
CA HIS A 25 -17.24 8.56 5.86
C HIS A 25 -17.85 9.61 4.93
N ASP A 26 -17.01 10.55 4.48
CA ASP A 26 -17.32 11.46 3.39
C ASP A 26 -16.70 10.88 2.11
N VAL A 27 -17.53 10.56 1.13
CA VAL A 27 -17.14 9.81 -0.05
C VAL A 27 -17.32 10.66 -1.29
N GLU A 28 -16.22 10.99 -1.93
CA GLU A 28 -16.21 11.56 -3.27
C GLU A 28 -16.08 10.42 -4.30
N THR A 29 -16.67 10.58 -5.48
CA THR A 29 -16.68 9.53 -6.49
C THR A 29 -16.03 9.99 -7.79
N ALA A 30 -15.37 9.06 -8.46
CA ALA A 30 -14.91 9.20 -9.83
C ALA A 30 -15.40 8.00 -10.65
N ASP A 31 -15.72 8.23 -11.91
CA ASP A 31 -16.30 7.23 -12.81
C ASP A 31 -15.24 6.52 -13.64
N ASP A 32 -14.05 7.09 -13.67
CA ASP A 32 -12.89 6.54 -14.38
C ASP A 32 -11.57 7.09 -13.81
N GLY A 33 -10.46 6.57 -14.33
CA GLY A 33 -9.13 6.96 -13.88
C GLY A 33 -8.77 8.41 -14.19
N LEU A 34 -9.27 9.00 -15.27
CA LEU A 34 -8.97 10.40 -15.62
C LEU A 34 -9.69 11.37 -14.68
N ALA A 35 -10.95 11.10 -14.37
CA ALA A 35 -11.70 11.85 -13.37
C ALA A 35 -11.03 11.76 -12.00
N ALA A 36 -10.58 10.55 -11.61
CA ALA A 36 -9.86 10.35 -10.36
C ALA A 36 -8.57 11.17 -10.27
N LEU A 37 -7.75 11.20 -11.33
CA LEU A 37 -6.52 12.01 -11.38
C LEU A 37 -6.79 13.50 -11.21
N ALA A 38 -7.83 14.01 -11.84
CA ALA A 38 -8.22 15.42 -11.71
C ALA A 38 -8.62 15.77 -10.26
N ILE A 39 -9.33 14.86 -9.58
CA ILE A 39 -9.81 15.04 -8.22
C ILE A 39 -8.64 15.00 -7.22
N VAL A 40 -7.76 14.00 -7.32
CA VAL A 40 -6.62 13.85 -6.38
C VAL A 40 -5.58 14.96 -6.52
N GLY A 41 -5.52 15.64 -7.67
CA GLY A 41 -4.69 16.82 -7.86
C GLY A 41 -5.19 18.06 -7.11
N GLN A 42 -6.45 18.08 -6.68
CA GLN A 42 -7.10 19.23 -6.04
C GLN A 42 -7.41 19.02 -4.58
N ARG A 43 -7.52 17.76 -4.12
CA ARG A 43 -7.94 17.39 -2.77
C ARG A 43 -7.12 16.25 -2.20
N SER A 44 -7.08 16.19 -0.87
CA SER A 44 -6.42 15.11 -0.12
C SER A 44 -7.45 14.08 0.34
N PHE A 45 -7.11 12.81 0.26
CA PHE A 45 -7.93 11.70 0.73
C PHE A 45 -7.20 10.86 1.77
N ASP A 46 -7.96 10.27 2.68
CA ASP A 46 -7.43 9.31 3.66
C ASP A 46 -7.16 7.94 3.01
N VAL A 47 -8.05 7.51 2.10
CA VAL A 47 -7.96 6.26 1.33
C VAL A 47 -8.60 6.46 -0.04
N ILE A 48 -8.02 5.85 -1.07
CA ILE A 48 -8.63 5.66 -2.38
C ILE A 48 -9.11 4.21 -2.47
N ILE A 49 -10.39 4.03 -2.79
CA ILE A 49 -10.99 2.73 -3.12
C ILE A 49 -11.07 2.68 -4.63
N LEU A 50 -10.42 1.70 -5.25
CA LEU A 50 -10.19 1.70 -6.69
C LEU A 50 -10.62 0.38 -7.31
N ASP A 51 -11.55 0.43 -8.23
CA ASP A 51 -11.87 -0.75 -9.03
C ASP A 51 -10.70 -1.14 -9.93
N TRP A 52 -10.48 -2.44 -10.03
CA TRP A 52 -9.47 -3.01 -10.89
C TRP A 52 -9.80 -2.80 -12.36
N MET A 53 -11.03 -3.16 -12.76
CA MET A 53 -11.47 -3.17 -14.15
C MET A 53 -12.37 -1.99 -14.45
N MET A 54 -11.81 -0.96 -15.07
CA MET A 54 -12.53 0.20 -15.55
C MET A 54 -12.24 0.45 -17.03
N PRO A 55 -13.17 1.02 -17.79
CA PRO A 55 -12.92 1.44 -19.17
C PRO A 55 -11.90 2.59 -19.22
N SER A 56 -11.17 2.71 -20.32
CA SER A 56 -10.21 3.76 -20.65
C SER A 56 -8.89 3.67 -19.90
N VAL A 57 -8.86 3.92 -18.61
CA VAL A 57 -7.70 3.78 -17.72
C VAL A 57 -8.06 2.78 -16.64
N ASP A 58 -7.46 1.59 -16.69
CA ASP A 58 -7.67 0.57 -15.66
C ASP A 58 -7.09 0.98 -14.30
N GLY A 59 -7.58 0.34 -13.23
CA GLY A 59 -7.17 0.69 -11.88
C GLY A 59 -5.68 0.55 -11.62
N ILE A 60 -5.01 -0.39 -12.27
CA ILE A 60 -3.56 -0.59 -12.13
C ILE A 60 -2.77 0.54 -12.77
N THR A 61 -3.16 0.95 -13.96
CA THR A 61 -2.54 2.08 -14.66
C THR A 61 -2.70 3.37 -13.86
N LEU A 62 -3.91 3.62 -13.32
CA LEU A 62 -4.14 4.75 -12.42
C LEU A 62 -3.25 4.68 -11.18
N LEU A 63 -3.17 3.52 -10.54
CA LEU A 63 -2.34 3.32 -9.34
C LEU A 63 -0.86 3.61 -9.61
N ARG A 64 -0.31 3.10 -10.73
CA ARG A 64 1.06 3.40 -11.15
C ARG A 64 1.29 4.90 -11.32
N GLN A 65 0.38 5.60 -12.01
CA GLN A 65 0.47 7.05 -12.21
C GLN A 65 0.44 7.82 -10.88
N LEU A 66 -0.42 7.41 -9.93
CA LEU A 66 -0.45 8.00 -8.58
C LEU A 66 0.89 7.82 -7.85
N ARG A 67 1.49 6.64 -7.95
CA ARG A 67 2.80 6.33 -7.33
C ARG A 67 3.95 7.08 -8.01
N GLU A 68 3.96 7.16 -9.33
CA GLU A 68 4.94 7.95 -10.11
C GLU A 68 4.85 9.45 -9.80
N ALA A 69 3.64 9.96 -9.56
CA ALA A 69 3.42 11.33 -9.09
C ALA A 69 3.80 11.56 -7.62
N GLY A 70 4.36 10.54 -6.93
CA GLY A 70 4.76 10.63 -5.53
C GLY A 70 3.60 10.60 -4.53
N MET A 71 2.40 10.27 -4.95
CA MET A 71 1.24 10.19 -4.07
C MET A 71 1.24 8.88 -3.29
N ASN A 72 1.34 8.99 -1.95
CA ASN A 72 1.37 7.84 -1.02
C ASN A 72 0.06 7.68 -0.24
N VAL A 73 -1.05 8.15 -0.81
CA VAL A 73 -2.37 7.85 -0.26
C VAL A 73 -2.59 6.33 -0.29
N PRO A 74 -3.10 5.71 0.78
CA PRO A 74 -3.45 4.30 0.77
C PRO A 74 -4.46 3.99 -0.32
N VAL A 75 -4.20 2.93 -1.09
CA VAL A 75 -5.09 2.45 -2.14
C VAL A 75 -5.56 1.04 -1.81
N LEU A 76 -6.88 0.89 -1.70
CA LEU A 76 -7.57 -0.37 -1.53
C LEU A 76 -8.22 -0.75 -2.85
N MET A 77 -7.76 -1.86 -3.43
CA MET A 77 -8.27 -2.34 -4.72
C MET A 77 -9.54 -3.17 -4.54
N LEU A 78 -10.54 -2.94 -5.41
CA LEU A 78 -11.68 -3.84 -5.57
C LEU A 78 -11.42 -4.77 -6.75
N THR A 79 -11.52 -6.08 -6.55
CA THR A 79 -11.22 -7.08 -7.59
C THR A 79 -12.30 -8.15 -7.69
N ALA A 80 -12.52 -8.70 -8.88
CA ALA A 80 -13.40 -9.87 -9.07
C ALA A 80 -12.69 -11.15 -8.62
N LEU A 81 -13.47 -12.12 -8.13
CA LEU A 81 -12.95 -13.42 -7.70
C LEU A 81 -12.38 -14.20 -8.90
N GLY A 82 -11.13 -14.67 -8.80
CA GLY A 82 -10.61 -15.71 -9.68
C GLY A 82 -9.34 -15.41 -10.47
N GLN A 83 -8.83 -14.22 -10.47
CA GLN A 83 -7.57 -13.92 -11.16
C GLN A 83 -6.43 -13.73 -10.17
N THR A 84 -5.70 -14.81 -9.93
CA THR A 84 -4.52 -14.83 -9.07
C THR A 84 -3.41 -13.90 -9.62
N PHE A 85 -3.39 -13.70 -10.93
CA PHE A 85 -2.50 -12.77 -11.64
C PHE A 85 -2.79 -11.31 -11.25
N ASP A 86 -4.06 -10.93 -11.11
CA ASP A 86 -4.46 -9.55 -10.82
C ASP A 86 -3.93 -9.06 -9.47
N LYS A 87 -3.94 -9.93 -8.46
CA LYS A 87 -3.44 -9.58 -7.12
C LYS A 87 -1.94 -9.29 -7.12
N VAL A 88 -1.14 -10.06 -7.85
CA VAL A 88 0.31 -9.84 -7.96
C VAL A 88 0.58 -8.53 -8.66
N GLU A 89 -0.08 -8.28 -9.79
CA GLU A 89 0.10 -7.05 -10.54
C GLU A 89 -0.35 -5.80 -9.75
N GLY A 90 -1.46 -5.90 -8.98
CA GLY A 90 -1.93 -4.81 -8.11
C GLY A 90 -0.94 -4.47 -7.00
N PHE A 91 -0.37 -5.48 -6.37
CA PHE A 91 0.68 -5.26 -5.37
C PHE A 91 1.98 -4.75 -6.01
N GLU A 92 2.34 -5.23 -7.19
CA GLU A 92 3.48 -4.70 -7.96
C GLU A 92 3.29 -3.24 -8.34
N ALA A 93 2.05 -2.83 -8.62
CA ALA A 93 1.70 -1.44 -8.88
C ALA A 93 1.70 -0.56 -7.62
N GLY A 94 1.77 -1.15 -6.42
CA GLY A 94 1.84 -0.43 -5.14
C GLY A 94 0.50 -0.29 -4.41
N ALA A 95 -0.45 -1.21 -4.61
CA ALA A 95 -1.67 -1.31 -3.79
C ALA A 95 -1.33 -1.67 -2.34
N ASP A 96 -2.09 -1.12 -1.40
CA ASP A 96 -1.86 -1.33 0.03
C ASP A 96 -2.72 -2.49 0.57
N ASP A 97 -3.90 -2.72 0.01
CA ASP A 97 -4.80 -3.83 0.35
C ASP A 97 -5.79 -4.09 -0.80
N TYR A 98 -6.58 -5.16 -0.72
CA TYR A 98 -7.62 -5.48 -1.68
C TYR A 98 -8.85 -6.08 -1.02
N VAL A 99 -10.01 -5.93 -1.68
CA VAL A 99 -11.28 -6.56 -1.34
C VAL A 99 -11.84 -7.24 -2.56
N VAL A 100 -12.33 -8.46 -2.39
CA VAL A 100 -12.92 -9.24 -3.47
C VAL A 100 -14.40 -8.88 -3.62
N LYS A 101 -14.85 -8.64 -4.86
CA LYS A 101 -16.27 -8.49 -5.18
C LYS A 101 -16.97 -9.87 -5.12
N PRO A 102 -18.17 -10.02 -4.55
CA PRO A 102 -19.03 -8.96 -4.02
C PRO A 102 -18.50 -8.39 -2.70
N VAL A 103 -18.56 -7.06 -2.58
CA VAL A 103 -17.95 -6.32 -1.47
C VAL A 103 -18.84 -6.41 -0.22
N ASP A 104 -18.32 -6.97 0.86
CA ASP A 104 -18.94 -6.88 2.18
C ASP A 104 -18.64 -5.50 2.79
N PRO A 105 -19.67 -4.69 3.14
CA PRO A 105 -19.45 -3.33 3.65
C PRO A 105 -18.72 -3.29 5.00
N LEU A 106 -18.90 -4.30 5.85
CA LEU A 106 -18.23 -4.36 7.15
C LEU A 106 -16.74 -4.67 6.96
N GLU A 107 -16.43 -5.61 6.07
CA GLU A 107 -15.04 -5.92 5.70
C GLU A 107 -14.37 -4.69 5.10
N LEU A 108 -15.00 -4.05 4.10
CA LEU A 108 -14.48 -2.85 3.46
C LEU A 108 -14.17 -1.74 4.49
N ASN A 109 -15.12 -1.44 5.37
CA ASN A 109 -14.95 -0.44 6.43
C ASN A 109 -13.83 -0.82 7.42
N ALA A 110 -13.71 -2.09 7.79
CA ALA A 110 -12.63 -2.56 8.68
C ALA A 110 -11.26 -2.37 8.05
N ARG A 111 -11.10 -2.68 6.75
CA ARG A 111 -9.86 -2.50 6.00
C ARG A 111 -9.51 -1.03 5.81
N ILE A 112 -10.48 -0.17 5.46
CA ILE A 112 -10.29 1.29 5.39
C ILE A 112 -9.76 1.82 6.72
N LYS A 113 -10.41 1.44 7.85
CA LYS A 113 -9.97 1.85 9.19
C LYS A 113 -8.56 1.34 9.54
N ALA A 114 -8.21 0.14 9.09
CA ALA A 114 -6.88 -0.41 9.30
C ALA A 114 -5.81 0.39 8.53
N LEU A 115 -6.10 0.74 7.26
CA LEU A 115 -5.21 1.55 6.42
C LEU A 115 -4.99 2.95 7.03
N VAL A 116 -6.04 3.59 7.51
CA VAL A 116 -5.94 4.93 8.11
C VAL A 116 -5.25 4.89 9.47
N ARG A 117 -5.57 3.91 10.34
CA ARG A 117 -4.88 3.76 11.64
C ARG A 117 -3.38 3.61 11.49
N ALA A 118 -2.94 2.87 10.49
CA ALA A 118 -1.53 2.73 10.20
C ALA A 118 -0.84 4.09 9.92
N ARG A 119 -1.60 5.10 9.46
CA ARG A 119 -1.11 6.48 9.25
C ARG A 119 -1.25 7.40 10.47
N GLN A 120 -2.20 7.14 11.37
CA GLN A 120 -2.60 8.08 12.44
C GLN A 120 -1.89 7.89 13.78
N VAL A 121 -0.94 6.96 13.91
CA VAL A 121 -0.20 6.79 15.16
C VAL A 121 0.62 8.05 15.43
N LYS A 122 0.11 8.85 16.36
CA LYS A 122 0.60 10.18 16.75
C LYS A 122 2.06 10.17 17.22
N ASP A 123 2.74 11.23 16.86
CA ASP A 123 4.06 11.70 17.31
C ASP A 123 4.45 11.31 18.75
N SER A 124 5.26 10.27 18.88
CA SER A 124 6.04 10.04 20.08
C SER A 124 7.54 10.15 19.71
N PRO A 125 8.33 11.00 20.37
CA PRO A 125 9.74 11.20 20.07
C PRO A 125 10.62 9.96 20.34
N ALA A 126 10.09 8.94 21.02
CA ALA A 126 10.84 7.79 21.52
C ALA A 126 10.80 6.55 20.62
N ASP A 127 10.13 6.61 19.48
CA ASP A 127 9.87 5.41 18.66
C ASP A 127 10.59 5.50 17.30
N THR A 128 11.92 5.40 17.34
CA THR A 128 12.72 5.29 16.11
C THR A 128 13.53 4.00 16.11
N ILE A 129 13.55 3.31 14.98
CA ILE A 129 14.42 2.17 14.70
C ILE A 129 15.47 2.62 13.70
N SER A 130 16.74 2.44 14.04
CA SER A 130 17.87 2.77 13.16
C SER A 130 18.56 1.48 12.69
N ALA A 131 18.87 1.42 11.40
CA ALA A 131 19.62 0.34 10.78
C ALA A 131 20.59 0.97 9.75
N GLY A 132 21.85 1.07 10.09
CA GLY A 132 22.84 1.79 9.29
C GLY A 132 22.47 3.26 9.09
N ASP A 133 22.36 3.68 7.84
CA ASP A 133 21.97 5.02 7.40
C ASP A 133 20.44 5.25 7.33
N ILE A 134 19.66 4.22 7.67
CA ILE A 134 18.19 4.26 7.62
C ILE A 134 17.62 4.48 9.02
N VAL A 135 16.73 5.46 9.15
CA VAL A 135 15.96 5.75 10.36
C VAL A 135 14.47 5.60 10.03
N ILE A 136 13.75 4.85 10.86
CA ILE A 136 12.32 4.57 10.67
C ILE A 136 11.59 5.00 11.94
N SER A 137 10.52 5.76 11.78
CA SER A 137 9.56 6.07 12.85
C SER A 137 8.27 5.28 12.60
N PRO A 138 8.04 4.18 13.32
CA PRO A 138 6.82 3.39 13.19
C PRO A 138 5.56 4.19 13.49
N SER A 139 5.64 5.07 14.50
CA SER A 139 4.51 5.92 14.92
C SER A 139 4.11 6.95 13.86
N ARG A 140 5.08 7.48 13.11
CA ARG A 140 4.88 8.48 12.06
C ARG A 140 4.67 7.87 10.67
N LEU A 141 4.85 6.55 10.54
CA LEU A 141 4.89 5.85 9.24
C LEU A 141 5.84 6.52 8.25
N ARG A 142 6.99 6.97 8.74
CA ARG A 142 8.01 7.65 7.95
C ARG A 142 9.36 6.98 8.09
N ALA A 143 10.11 7.02 7.02
CA ALA A 143 11.49 6.56 7.00
C ALA A 143 12.37 7.59 6.32
N TRP A 144 13.63 7.63 6.73
CA TRP A 144 14.66 8.49 6.17
C TRP A 144 15.91 7.67 5.89
N ARG A 145 16.66 8.08 4.89
CA ARG A 145 17.99 7.58 4.62
C ARG A 145 18.96 8.75 4.54
N ASP A 146 20.04 8.76 5.33
CA ASP A 146 20.96 9.89 5.49
C ASP A 146 20.23 11.22 5.74
N GLY A 147 19.20 11.21 6.59
CA GLY A 147 18.36 12.36 6.91
C GLY A 147 17.37 12.79 5.80
N ARG A 148 17.38 12.15 4.63
CA ARG A 148 16.47 12.44 3.52
C ARG A 148 15.22 11.56 3.61
N PRO A 149 14.01 12.13 3.48
CA PRO A 149 12.78 11.35 3.59
C PRO A 149 12.63 10.36 2.43
N LEU A 150 12.23 9.13 2.76
CA LEU A 150 11.90 8.09 1.78
C LEU A 150 10.41 8.14 1.48
N ASN A 151 10.06 8.18 0.19
CA ASN A 151 8.68 8.20 -0.27
C ASN A 151 8.17 6.76 -0.48
N LEU A 152 7.80 6.10 0.62
CA LEU A 152 7.38 4.70 0.64
C LEU A 152 5.85 4.55 0.63
N SER A 153 5.34 3.59 -0.14
CA SER A 153 3.97 3.10 0.05
C SER A 153 3.85 2.39 1.40
N GLN A 154 2.63 2.12 1.85
CA GLN A 154 2.42 1.46 3.14
C GLN A 154 3.06 0.07 3.21
N THR A 155 2.97 -0.70 2.13
CA THR A 155 3.56 -2.05 2.05
C THR A 155 5.10 -1.98 2.05
N GLU A 156 5.68 -1.07 1.28
CA GLU A 156 7.14 -0.85 1.28
C GLU A 156 7.64 -0.38 2.65
N PHE A 157 6.87 0.48 3.32
CA PHE A 157 7.19 0.91 4.69
C PHE A 157 7.15 -0.27 5.67
N LYS A 158 6.09 -1.10 5.64
CA LYS A 158 6.01 -2.30 6.49
C LYS A 158 7.16 -3.25 6.22
N LEU A 159 7.52 -3.43 4.96
CA LEU A 159 8.62 -4.29 4.54
C LEU A 159 9.97 -3.77 5.07
N LEU A 160 10.25 -2.47 4.89
CA LEU A 160 11.46 -1.85 5.41
C LEU A 160 11.51 -1.91 6.94
N LEU A 161 10.40 -1.64 7.61
CA LEU A 161 10.29 -1.71 9.07
C LEU A 161 10.60 -3.11 9.58
N GLU A 162 10.06 -4.15 8.93
CA GLU A 162 10.29 -5.53 9.33
C GLU A 162 11.76 -5.95 9.13
N LEU A 163 12.36 -5.55 8.02
CA LEU A 163 13.79 -5.77 7.77
C LEU A 163 14.67 -5.01 8.78
N ALA A 164 14.31 -3.79 9.15
CA ALA A 164 15.06 -2.97 10.11
C ALA A 164 14.96 -3.50 11.54
N ARG A 165 13.79 -4.03 11.95
CA ARG A 165 13.63 -4.72 13.25
C ARG A 165 14.57 -5.92 13.40
N HIS A 166 14.94 -6.53 12.27
CA HIS A 166 15.80 -7.71 12.20
C HIS A 166 17.11 -7.40 11.46
N ALA A 167 17.60 -6.15 11.56
CA ALA A 167 18.81 -5.73 10.86
C ALA A 167 19.98 -6.68 11.17
N GLY A 168 20.76 -7.01 10.16
CA GLY A 168 21.85 -7.98 10.24
C GLY A 168 21.42 -9.45 10.19
N THR A 169 20.13 -9.77 10.32
CA THR A 169 19.61 -11.16 10.26
C THR A 169 18.71 -11.37 9.04
N VAL A 170 18.57 -12.62 8.61
CA VAL A 170 17.72 -12.97 7.46
C VAL A 170 16.28 -13.07 7.90
N VAL A 171 15.42 -12.27 7.27
CA VAL A 171 13.96 -12.43 7.36
C VAL A 171 13.51 -13.29 6.20
N THR A 172 12.89 -14.42 6.48
CA THR A 172 12.46 -15.36 5.43
C THR A 172 11.24 -14.86 4.69
N ARG A 173 11.05 -15.33 3.44
CA ARG A 173 9.86 -14.99 2.66
C ARG A 173 8.54 -15.32 3.35
N PRO A 174 8.36 -16.52 3.94
CA PRO A 174 7.15 -16.83 4.70
C PRO A 174 6.91 -15.86 5.86
N MET A 175 7.95 -15.48 6.61
CA MET A 175 7.82 -14.50 7.69
C MET A 175 7.36 -13.13 7.17
N LEU A 176 7.92 -12.65 6.05
CA LEU A 176 7.50 -11.39 5.45
C LEU A 176 6.04 -11.44 4.99
N ILE A 177 5.63 -12.54 4.36
CA ILE A 177 4.25 -12.75 3.90
C ILE A 177 3.29 -12.69 5.10
N GLU A 178 3.55 -13.51 6.11
CA GLU A 178 2.72 -13.60 7.31
C GLU A 178 2.57 -12.25 8.02
N ARG A 179 3.68 -11.54 8.22
CA ARG A 179 3.70 -10.29 9.01
C ARG A 179 3.14 -9.08 8.26
N ILE A 180 3.22 -9.06 6.94
CA ILE A 180 2.81 -7.92 6.13
C ILE A 180 1.40 -8.11 5.58
N TRP A 181 1.05 -9.32 5.14
CA TRP A 181 -0.24 -9.63 4.51
C TRP A 181 -1.17 -10.53 5.35
N GLY A 182 -0.64 -11.23 6.38
CA GLY A 182 -1.40 -12.08 7.29
C GLY A 182 -1.40 -13.56 6.92
N HIS A 183 -1.90 -14.41 7.86
CA HIS A 183 -1.88 -15.87 7.74
C HIS A 183 -2.76 -16.43 6.61
N ASP A 184 -3.88 -15.77 6.33
CA ASP A 184 -4.86 -16.23 5.33
C ASP A 184 -4.47 -15.87 3.89
N PHE A 185 -3.33 -15.19 3.74
CA PHE A 185 -2.82 -14.79 2.44
C PHE A 185 -2.06 -15.94 1.79
N ALA A 186 -2.64 -16.55 0.74
CA ALA A 186 -1.94 -17.51 -0.11
C ALA A 186 -1.22 -16.74 -1.25
N PRO A 187 0.07 -16.47 -1.13
CA PRO A 187 0.78 -15.67 -2.12
C PRO A 187 0.96 -16.47 -3.41
N THR A 188 0.68 -15.84 -4.51
CA THR A 188 1.34 -16.19 -5.76
C THR A 188 2.82 -15.79 -5.66
N THR A 189 3.68 -16.52 -6.28
CA THR A 189 5.09 -16.75 -5.97
C THR A 189 6.02 -15.54 -5.85
N ASN A 190 5.67 -14.32 -6.29
CA ASN A 190 6.64 -13.22 -6.45
C ASN A 190 6.30 -11.88 -5.77
N ILE A 191 5.32 -11.86 -4.86
CA ILE A 191 4.88 -10.59 -4.25
C ILE A 191 5.98 -9.90 -3.43
N VAL A 192 6.73 -10.68 -2.66
CA VAL A 192 7.82 -10.15 -1.82
C VAL A 192 8.93 -9.58 -2.71
N GLU A 193 9.29 -10.32 -3.76
CA GLU A 193 10.31 -9.92 -4.73
C GLU A 193 9.97 -8.59 -5.42
N ALA A 194 8.71 -8.42 -5.79
CA ALA A 194 8.23 -7.21 -6.43
C ALA A 194 8.38 -5.99 -5.50
N HIS A 195 7.89 -6.10 -4.27
CA HIS A 195 8.01 -5.00 -3.30
C HIS A 195 9.45 -4.74 -2.87
N ILE A 196 10.30 -5.76 -2.77
CA ILE A 196 11.74 -5.59 -2.53
C ILE A 196 12.38 -4.82 -3.68
N ARG A 197 12.01 -5.11 -4.94
CA ARG A 197 12.53 -4.38 -6.10
C ARG A 197 12.15 -2.90 -6.05
N HIS A 198 10.89 -2.57 -5.77
CA HIS A 198 10.43 -1.18 -5.65
C HIS A 198 11.11 -0.47 -4.48
N LEU A 199 11.20 -1.12 -3.34
CA LEU A 199 11.89 -0.58 -2.17
C LEU A 199 13.37 -0.26 -2.49
N ARG A 200 14.05 -1.17 -3.19
CA ARG A 200 15.43 -0.94 -3.63
C ARG A 200 15.59 0.29 -4.50
N VAL A 201 14.70 0.49 -5.47
CA VAL A 201 14.75 1.69 -6.33
C VAL A 201 14.76 2.95 -5.48
N LYS A 202 13.85 3.04 -4.50
CA LYS A 202 13.75 4.21 -3.62
C LYS A 202 14.93 4.35 -2.66
N LEU A 203 15.48 3.25 -2.20
CA LEU A 203 16.67 3.26 -1.34
C LEU A 203 17.93 3.67 -2.12
N LEU A 204 18.08 3.21 -3.36
CA LEU A 204 19.21 3.53 -4.23
C LEU A 204 19.31 5.01 -4.62
N GLU A 205 18.20 5.77 -4.55
CA GLU A 205 18.23 7.22 -4.75
C GLU A 205 19.13 7.96 -3.74
N HIS A 206 19.44 7.33 -2.61
CA HIS A 206 20.16 7.95 -1.48
C HIS A 206 21.39 7.16 -1.03
N GLY A 207 21.89 6.22 -1.82
CA GLY A 207 23.08 5.45 -1.50
C GLY A 207 23.10 4.04 -2.12
N ASP A 208 24.04 3.20 -1.67
CA ASP A 208 24.13 1.81 -2.11
C ASP A 208 22.95 0.95 -1.65
N ASP A 209 22.72 -0.20 -2.32
CA ASP A 209 21.69 -1.14 -1.92
C ASP A 209 21.94 -1.71 -0.50
N PRO A 210 21.11 -1.35 0.51
CA PRO A 210 21.29 -1.85 1.86
C PRO A 210 20.64 -3.23 2.06
N ILE A 211 19.87 -3.72 1.09
CA ILE A 211 19.13 -4.99 1.18
C ILE A 211 19.94 -6.10 0.53
N ASN A 212 20.38 -7.05 1.32
CA ASN A 212 21.01 -8.27 0.83
C ASN A 212 19.97 -9.34 0.52
N THR A 213 20.14 -10.04 -0.62
CA THR A 213 19.33 -11.20 -0.96
C THR A 213 20.08 -12.47 -0.61
N GLN A 214 19.50 -13.29 0.25
CA GLN A 214 19.97 -14.65 0.53
C GLN A 214 19.15 -15.65 -0.31
N ARG A 215 19.78 -16.14 -1.39
CA ARG A 215 19.11 -17.04 -2.34
C ARG A 215 18.47 -18.24 -1.63
N GLY A 216 17.21 -18.52 -1.95
CA GLY A 216 16.42 -19.60 -1.37
C GLY A 216 15.92 -19.35 0.07
N MET A 217 16.39 -18.31 0.77
CA MET A 217 16.04 -18.05 2.18
C MET A 217 15.18 -16.79 2.36
N GLY A 218 15.68 -15.62 1.98
CA GLY A 218 14.99 -14.36 2.23
C GLY A 218 15.88 -13.15 2.01
N TYR A 219 15.65 -12.12 2.84
CA TYR A 219 16.30 -10.83 2.75
C TYR A 219 16.82 -10.37 4.10
N SER A 220 17.88 -9.58 4.11
CA SER A 220 18.39 -8.92 5.31
C SER A 220 18.75 -7.48 5.01
N LEU A 221 18.59 -6.59 5.99
CA LEU A 221 19.06 -5.21 5.92
C LEU A 221 20.45 -5.14 6.56
N ARG A 222 21.39 -4.44 5.90
CA ARG A 222 22.70 -4.16 6.48
C ARG A 222 22.56 -3.22 7.68
N THR A 223 23.40 -3.41 8.69
CA THR A 223 23.56 -2.54 9.86
C THR A 223 24.60 -1.47 9.60
#